data_6331e047fb67a66b6e64fdf45c8f2d74
#
_entry.id   6331e047fb67a66b6e64fdf45c8f2d74
#
_cell.length_a   1.000
_cell.length_b   1.000
_cell.length_c   1.000
_cell.angle_alpha   90.00
_cell.angle_beta   90.00
_cell.angle_gamma   90.00
#
_symmetry.space_group_name_H-M   'P 1'
#
loop_
_entity.id
_entity.type
_entity.pdbx_description
1 polymer ?
#
loop_
_entity_poly.entity_id
_entity_poly.type
_entity_poly.pdbx_seq_one_letter_code
_entity_poly.pdbx_strand_id
1 'polypeptide(L)'
;MVIIRLARSGSKKNPYYFITVADERRPRDGSFIERLGFFNPSAKGQEERLRIDLNKIEEWKSKGAQVSDRVGALVKEANLTPEEFAAKVEAKKAKANAKKAALAEKLAKEAEEQAASEAPAEEEAPAEEEAPAAEEAPAEEEKKDDTE
;
A
#
# COMPACT_ATOMS: atom_id res chain seq x y z
N MET A 1 21.72 -4.89 -23.79
CA MET A 1 20.47 -5.56 -24.14
C MET A 1 19.33 -4.56 -23.97
N VAL A 2 18.35 -4.54 -24.89
CA VAL A 2 17.23 -3.59 -24.80
C VAL A 2 16.10 -4.20 -23.97
N ILE A 3 15.58 -3.45 -23.01
CA ILE A 3 14.49 -3.89 -22.13
C ILE A 3 13.36 -2.87 -22.11
N ILE A 4 12.12 -3.35 -22.12
CA ILE A 4 10.91 -2.56 -21.90
C ILE A 4 10.55 -2.64 -20.42
N ARG A 5 10.66 -1.50 -19.73
CA ARG A 5 10.49 -1.43 -18.28
C ARG A 5 9.74 -0.17 -17.85
N LEU A 6 9.39 -0.14 -16.55
CA LEU A 6 8.80 1.03 -15.92
C LEU A 6 9.88 1.97 -15.38
N ALA A 7 9.87 3.24 -15.80
CA ALA A 7 10.61 4.32 -15.20
C ALA A 7 9.69 5.07 -14.23
N ARG A 8 10.15 5.33 -13.00
CA ARG A 8 9.36 6.02 -11.99
C ARG A 8 9.48 7.54 -12.17
N SER A 9 8.36 8.22 -12.01
CA SER A 9 8.29 9.68 -11.99
C SER A 9 7.28 10.14 -10.91
N GLY A 10 7.14 11.45 -10.74
CA GLY A 10 6.25 12.03 -9.75
C GLY A 10 6.84 12.13 -8.36
N SER A 11 6.01 12.57 -7.41
CA SER A 11 6.41 12.80 -6.02
C SER A 11 6.57 11.50 -5.23
N LYS A 12 7.15 11.58 -4.03
CA LYS A 12 7.34 10.44 -3.11
C LYS A 12 6.02 9.77 -2.73
N LYS A 13 4.95 10.56 -2.52
CA LYS A 13 3.63 10.08 -2.07
C LYS A 13 2.66 9.80 -3.22
N ASN A 14 2.90 10.36 -4.44
CA ASN A 14 2.06 10.13 -5.62
C ASN A 14 2.94 9.77 -6.84
N PRO A 15 3.46 8.53 -6.88
CA PRO A 15 4.29 8.06 -7.98
C PRO A 15 3.43 7.71 -9.19
N TYR A 16 3.92 8.02 -10.37
CA TYR A 16 3.45 7.49 -11.64
C TYR A 16 4.63 6.94 -12.44
N TYR A 17 4.33 6.15 -13.44
CA TYR A 17 5.34 5.40 -14.16
C TYR A 17 5.20 5.60 -15.66
N PHE A 18 6.34 5.75 -16.34
CA PHE A 18 6.39 5.68 -17.79
C PHE A 18 6.82 4.28 -18.22
N ILE A 19 6.19 3.78 -19.28
CA ILE A 19 6.63 2.55 -19.94
C ILE A 19 7.66 2.98 -20.98
N THR A 20 8.91 2.57 -20.79
CA THR A 20 10.04 3.02 -21.60
C THR A 20 10.85 1.86 -22.14
N VAL A 21 11.41 2.06 -23.31
CA VAL A 21 12.42 1.20 -23.90
C VAL A 21 13.79 1.77 -23.54
N ALA A 22 14.63 1.00 -22.90
CA ALA A 22 15.95 1.45 -22.47
C ALA A 22 16.98 0.32 -22.55
N ASP A 23 18.26 0.67 -22.54
CA ASP A 23 19.32 -0.30 -22.33
C ASP A 23 19.29 -0.81 -20.88
N GLU A 24 19.40 -2.12 -20.68
CA GLU A 24 19.42 -2.77 -19.38
C GLU A 24 20.45 -2.16 -18.42
N ARG A 25 21.62 -1.76 -18.94
CA ARG A 25 22.71 -1.18 -18.16
C ARG A 25 22.43 0.23 -17.63
N ARG A 26 21.43 0.91 -18.19
CA ARG A 26 21.06 2.26 -17.75
C ARG A 26 20.26 2.23 -16.45
N PRO A 27 20.40 3.24 -15.58
CA PRO A 27 19.59 3.33 -14.38
C PRO A 27 18.10 3.42 -14.75
N ARG A 28 17.22 2.96 -13.83
CA ARG A 28 15.78 2.86 -14.07
C ARG A 28 15.13 4.16 -14.56
N ASP A 29 15.49 5.28 -13.98
CA ASP A 29 14.89 6.60 -14.22
C ASP A 29 15.81 7.48 -15.11
N GLY A 30 16.85 6.86 -15.71
CA GLY A 30 17.83 7.52 -16.56
C GLY A 30 17.34 7.66 -18.01
N SER A 31 18.31 7.84 -18.93
CA SER A 31 18.03 7.98 -20.37
C SER A 31 17.37 6.73 -20.93
N PHE A 32 16.39 6.93 -21.76
CA PHE A 32 15.64 5.89 -22.46
C PHE A 32 15.65 6.17 -23.97
N ILE A 33 15.35 5.17 -24.77
CA ILE A 33 15.31 5.25 -26.24
C ILE A 33 13.96 5.81 -26.67
N GLU A 34 12.86 5.23 -26.19
CA GLU A 34 11.50 5.60 -26.55
C GLU A 34 10.54 5.42 -25.36
N ARG A 35 9.49 6.25 -25.32
CA ARG A 35 8.38 6.12 -24.38
C ARG A 35 7.20 5.48 -25.10
N LEU A 36 6.70 4.36 -24.56
CA LEU A 36 5.60 3.57 -25.12
C LEU A 36 4.27 3.80 -24.43
N GLY A 37 4.30 4.47 -23.29
CA GLY A 37 3.08 4.71 -22.54
C GLY A 37 3.32 5.19 -21.13
N PHE A 38 2.23 5.21 -20.38
CA PHE A 38 2.25 5.65 -18.99
C PHE A 38 1.31 4.81 -18.13
N PHE A 39 1.61 4.69 -16.83
CA PHE A 39 0.82 3.96 -15.84
C PHE A 39 0.75 4.74 -14.54
N ASN A 40 -0.48 5.04 -14.10
CA ASN A 40 -0.76 5.67 -12.82
C ASN A 40 -1.45 4.66 -11.87
N PRO A 41 -0.76 4.13 -10.85
CA PRO A 41 -1.36 3.18 -9.92
C PRO A 41 -2.37 3.82 -8.97
N SER A 42 -2.28 5.15 -8.77
CA SER A 42 -3.09 5.93 -7.83
C SER A 42 -4.23 6.69 -8.51
N ALA A 43 -4.48 6.43 -9.80
CA ALA A 43 -5.55 7.10 -10.55
C ALA A 43 -6.90 6.98 -9.85
N LYS A 44 -7.61 8.09 -9.73
CA LYS A 44 -8.92 8.18 -9.09
C LYS A 44 -9.94 8.80 -10.05
N GLY A 45 -11.17 8.30 -9.97
CA GLY A 45 -12.28 8.83 -10.76
C GLY A 45 -12.05 8.71 -12.26
N GLN A 46 -12.01 9.85 -12.95
CA GLN A 46 -11.88 9.94 -14.41
C GLN A 46 -10.43 10.00 -14.92
N GLU A 47 -9.43 9.89 -14.02
CA GLU A 47 -8.03 9.90 -14.45
C GLU A 47 -7.67 8.64 -15.25
N GLU A 48 -6.93 8.82 -16.33
CA GLU A 48 -6.37 7.69 -17.08
C GLU A 48 -5.38 6.92 -16.22
N ARG A 49 -5.69 5.65 -15.95
CA ARG A 49 -4.81 4.77 -15.19
C ARG A 49 -3.70 4.17 -16.04
N LEU A 50 -4.02 3.82 -17.29
CA LEU A 50 -3.12 3.09 -18.16
C LEU A 50 -3.30 3.54 -19.60
N ARG A 51 -2.19 3.94 -20.23
CA ARG A 51 -2.12 4.26 -21.64
C ARG A 51 -0.90 3.57 -22.23
N ILE A 52 -1.10 2.68 -23.19
CA ILE A 52 -0.04 1.88 -23.80
C ILE A 52 -0.24 1.81 -25.31
N ASP A 53 0.85 2.01 -26.04
CA ASP A 53 0.93 1.79 -27.49
C ASP A 53 1.32 0.32 -27.73
N LEU A 54 0.34 -0.56 -27.93
CA LEU A 54 0.55 -2.00 -28.12
C LEU A 54 1.37 -2.31 -29.38
N ASN A 55 1.10 -1.59 -30.47
CA ASN A 55 1.81 -1.78 -31.75
C ASN A 55 3.32 -1.55 -31.60
N LYS A 56 3.71 -0.49 -30.90
CA LYS A 56 5.12 -0.20 -30.63
C LYS A 56 5.79 -1.23 -29.73
N ILE A 57 5.05 -1.79 -28.78
CA ILE A 57 5.58 -2.87 -27.94
C ILE A 57 5.87 -4.11 -28.77
N GLU A 58 5.01 -4.46 -29.70
CA GLU A 58 5.19 -5.61 -30.60
C GLU A 58 6.37 -5.38 -31.57
N GLU A 59 6.52 -4.18 -32.10
CA GLU A 59 7.68 -3.81 -32.92
C GLU A 59 8.99 -3.96 -32.15
N TRP A 60 9.05 -3.49 -30.91
CA TRP A 60 10.25 -3.65 -30.09
C TRP A 60 10.53 -5.09 -29.68
N LYS A 61 9.48 -5.88 -29.46
CA LYS A 61 9.63 -7.34 -29.26
C LYS A 61 10.19 -8.03 -30.49
N SER A 62 9.72 -7.68 -31.69
CA SER A 62 10.24 -8.23 -32.94
C SER A 62 11.71 -7.86 -33.19
N LYS A 63 12.14 -6.68 -32.69
CA LYS A 63 13.54 -6.22 -32.67
C LYS A 63 14.39 -6.90 -31.58
N GLY A 64 13.80 -7.79 -30.79
CA GLY A 64 14.50 -8.54 -29.73
C GLY A 64 14.55 -7.85 -28.37
N ALA A 65 13.72 -6.84 -28.11
CA ALA A 65 13.63 -6.24 -26.79
C ALA A 65 12.94 -7.18 -25.79
N GLN A 66 13.50 -7.29 -24.58
CA GLN A 66 12.88 -8.04 -23.50
C GLN A 66 11.83 -7.21 -22.78
N VAL A 67 10.74 -7.84 -22.39
CA VAL A 67 9.65 -7.19 -21.64
C VAL A 67 9.74 -7.61 -20.18
N SER A 68 9.82 -6.64 -19.27
CA SER A 68 9.78 -6.94 -17.84
C SER A 68 8.41 -7.50 -17.43
N ASP A 69 8.37 -8.37 -16.41
CA ASP A 69 7.16 -9.04 -15.93
C ASP A 69 6.02 -8.07 -15.62
N ARG A 70 6.35 -6.94 -15.03
CA ARG A 70 5.35 -5.92 -14.70
C ARG A 70 4.73 -5.29 -15.93
N VAL A 71 5.53 -4.98 -16.96
CA VAL A 71 5.01 -4.46 -18.23
C VAL A 71 4.18 -5.53 -18.94
N GLY A 72 4.61 -6.80 -18.91
CA GLY A 72 3.84 -7.91 -19.45
C GLY A 72 2.45 -8.03 -18.81
N ALA A 73 2.35 -7.82 -17.49
CA ALA A 73 1.06 -7.79 -16.80
C ALA A 73 0.19 -6.60 -17.22
N LEU A 74 0.79 -5.41 -17.41
CA LEU A 74 0.06 -4.23 -17.88
C LEU A 74 -0.41 -4.35 -19.33
N VAL A 75 0.36 -4.98 -20.20
CA VAL A 75 -0.05 -5.28 -21.58
C VAL A 75 -1.26 -6.23 -21.59
N LYS A 76 -1.24 -7.26 -20.75
CA LYS A 76 -2.41 -8.14 -20.58
C LYS A 76 -3.63 -7.38 -20.04
N GLU A 77 -3.41 -6.44 -19.12
CA GLU A 77 -4.45 -5.59 -18.58
C GLU A 77 -5.06 -4.64 -19.63
N ALA A 78 -4.21 -4.06 -20.50
CA ALA A 78 -4.63 -3.18 -21.58
C ALA A 78 -5.46 -3.91 -22.68
N ASN A 79 -5.20 -5.19 -22.86
CA ASN A 79 -5.95 -6.03 -23.81
C ASN A 79 -7.30 -6.54 -23.25
N LEU A 80 -7.57 -6.33 -21.96
CA LEU A 80 -8.86 -6.69 -21.37
C LEU A 80 -9.90 -5.60 -21.63
N THR A 81 -11.14 -6.01 -21.87
CA THR A 81 -12.24 -5.06 -21.95
C THR A 81 -12.47 -4.37 -20.59
N PRO A 82 -13.02 -3.14 -20.57
CA PRO A 82 -13.29 -2.42 -19.30
C PRO A 82 -14.13 -3.25 -18.32
N GLU A 83 -15.07 -4.05 -18.84
CA GLU A 83 -15.95 -4.92 -18.04
C GLU A 83 -15.19 -6.08 -17.38
N GLU A 84 -14.34 -6.77 -18.14
CA GLU A 84 -13.48 -7.83 -17.62
C GLU A 84 -12.46 -7.32 -16.59
N PHE A 85 -11.97 -6.10 -16.80
CA PHE A 85 -11.09 -5.45 -15.85
C PHE A 85 -11.84 -5.15 -14.54
N ALA A 86 -13.04 -4.57 -14.60
CA ALA A 86 -13.89 -4.31 -13.44
C ALA A 86 -14.19 -5.60 -12.67
N ALA A 87 -14.58 -6.65 -13.35
CA ALA A 87 -14.85 -7.98 -12.75
C ALA A 87 -13.60 -8.56 -12.04
N LYS A 88 -12.39 -8.42 -12.64
CA LYS A 88 -11.14 -8.85 -12.01
C LYS A 88 -10.80 -8.05 -10.76
N VAL A 89 -11.03 -6.76 -10.79
CA VAL A 89 -10.80 -5.87 -9.62
C VAL A 89 -11.73 -6.23 -8.47
N GLU A 90 -13.01 -6.47 -8.76
CA GLU A 90 -14.00 -6.89 -7.77
C GLU A 90 -13.68 -8.27 -7.18
N ALA A 91 -13.36 -9.24 -8.01
CA ALA A 91 -12.94 -10.57 -7.56
C ALA A 91 -11.69 -10.52 -6.66
N LYS A 92 -10.73 -9.63 -7.00
CA LYS A 92 -9.53 -9.43 -6.18
C LYS A 92 -9.85 -8.76 -4.85
N LYS A 93 -10.75 -7.77 -4.83
CA LYS A 93 -11.22 -7.11 -3.61
C LYS A 93 -11.97 -8.09 -2.71
N ALA A 94 -12.86 -8.90 -3.28
CA ALA A 94 -13.60 -9.94 -2.55
C ALA A 94 -12.66 -10.95 -1.88
N LYS A 95 -11.67 -11.46 -2.62
CA LYS A 95 -10.63 -12.35 -2.07
C LYS A 95 -9.79 -11.70 -0.97
N ALA A 96 -9.44 -10.42 -1.14
CA ALA A 96 -8.67 -9.68 -0.13
C ALA A 96 -9.50 -9.46 1.15
N ASN A 97 -10.79 -9.13 1.01
CA ASN A 97 -11.70 -8.97 2.14
C ASN A 97 -11.96 -10.29 2.87
N ALA A 98 -12.16 -11.39 2.12
CA ALA A 98 -12.32 -12.71 2.71
C ALA A 98 -11.08 -13.15 3.48
N LYS A 99 -9.87 -12.89 2.94
CA LYS A 99 -8.61 -13.16 3.65
C LYS A 99 -8.44 -12.32 4.92
N LYS A 100 -8.86 -11.04 4.86
CA LYS A 100 -8.81 -10.13 6.02
C LYS A 100 -9.79 -10.58 7.11
N ALA A 101 -11.00 -11.00 6.72
CA ALA A 101 -12.00 -11.51 7.64
C ALA A 101 -11.53 -12.82 8.33
N ALA A 102 -10.97 -13.75 7.56
CA ALA A 102 -10.41 -14.99 8.11
C ALA A 102 -9.22 -14.74 9.05
N LEU A 103 -8.39 -13.73 8.75
CA LEU A 103 -7.28 -13.35 9.64
C LEU A 103 -7.80 -12.71 10.94
N ALA A 104 -8.82 -11.85 10.85
CA ALA A 104 -9.44 -11.24 12.00
C ALA A 104 -10.12 -12.28 12.91
N GLU A 105 -10.78 -13.28 12.32
CA GLU A 105 -11.39 -14.38 13.07
C GLU A 105 -10.36 -15.26 13.80
N LYS A 106 -9.22 -15.51 13.15
CA LYS A 106 -8.10 -16.23 13.80
C LYS A 106 -7.53 -15.45 14.98
N LEU A 107 -7.29 -14.15 14.82
CA LEU A 107 -6.79 -13.29 15.89
C LEU A 107 -7.79 -13.19 17.05
N ALA A 108 -9.11 -13.14 16.76
CA ALA A 108 -10.15 -13.13 17.78
C ALA A 108 -10.16 -14.45 18.59
N LYS A 109 -10.02 -15.60 17.91
CA LYS A 109 -9.94 -16.91 18.58
C LYS A 109 -8.66 -17.06 19.42
N GLU A 110 -7.51 -16.60 18.93
CA GLU A 110 -6.27 -16.61 19.71
C GLU A 110 -6.36 -15.69 20.94
N ALA A 111 -7.00 -14.52 20.80
CA ALA A 111 -7.23 -13.62 21.94
C ALA A 111 -8.19 -14.21 22.99
N GLU A 112 -9.22 -14.92 22.56
CA GLU A 112 -10.17 -15.61 23.45
C GLU A 112 -9.52 -16.81 24.17
N GLU A 113 -8.65 -17.55 23.47
CA GLU A 113 -7.88 -18.66 24.05
C GLU A 113 -6.83 -18.15 25.05
N GLN A 114 -6.19 -17.03 24.79
CA GLN A 114 -5.28 -16.40 25.74
C GLN A 114 -6.01 -15.83 26.96
N ALA A 115 -7.17 -15.20 26.77
CA ALA A 115 -8.00 -14.74 27.89
C ALA A 115 -8.55 -15.89 28.76
N ALA A 116 -8.85 -17.04 28.14
CA ALA A 116 -9.28 -18.25 28.88
C ALA A 116 -8.14 -18.93 29.61
N SER A 117 -6.89 -18.76 29.20
CA SER A 117 -5.71 -19.31 29.86
C SER A 117 -5.17 -18.45 31.01
N GLU A 118 -5.63 -17.20 31.12
CA GLU A 118 -5.14 -16.20 32.08
C GLU A 118 -6.11 -15.99 33.29
N ALA A 119 -7.18 -16.78 33.41
CA ALA A 119 -8.01 -16.84 34.60
C ALA A 119 -8.10 -18.30 35.10
N PRO A 120 -7.57 -18.73 36.25
CA PRO A 120 -7.80 -18.10 37.57
C PRO A 120 -6.60 -18.18 38.51
N ALA A 121 -6.30 -17.16 39.25
CA ALA A 121 -5.77 -17.23 40.61
C ALA A 121 -5.66 -15.83 41.24
N GLU A 122 -6.72 -15.35 41.80
CA GLU A 122 -6.70 -14.48 42.97
C GLU A 122 -8.10 -14.35 43.53
N GLU A 123 -8.42 -15.33 44.38
CA GLU A 123 -9.40 -15.17 45.43
C GLU A 123 -8.70 -15.61 46.72
N GLU A 124 -8.26 -14.62 47.50
CA GLU A 124 -8.31 -14.61 48.97
C GLU A 124 -7.96 -13.23 49.51
N ALA A 125 -8.99 -12.54 49.94
CA ALA A 125 -8.91 -11.48 50.94
C ALA A 125 -8.64 -12.13 52.31
N PRO A 126 -8.31 -11.44 53.43
CA PRO A 126 -9.05 -10.28 53.87
C PRO A 126 -8.28 -9.18 54.69
N ALA A 127 -8.97 -8.06 54.76
CA ALA A 127 -9.23 -7.17 55.92
C ALA A 127 -8.04 -6.59 56.73
N GLU A 128 -8.17 -5.37 56.93
CA GLU A 128 -8.25 -4.46 58.09
C GLU A 128 -7.21 -3.34 58.04
N GLU A 129 -7.76 -2.21 58.06
CA GLU A 129 -7.90 -1.16 59.05
C GLU A 129 -7.08 0.11 58.83
N GLU A 130 -7.80 1.21 58.86
CA GLU A 130 -7.59 2.57 59.32
C GLU A 130 -7.16 3.67 58.32
N ALA A 131 -8.16 4.49 58.09
CA ALA A 131 -8.01 5.94 57.85
C ALA A 131 -7.65 6.63 59.18
N PRO A 132 -7.33 7.92 59.25
CA PRO A 132 -7.68 9.05 58.39
C PRO A 132 -6.67 10.19 58.26
N ALA A 133 -7.09 11.16 57.49
CA ALA A 133 -6.94 12.62 57.66
C ALA A 133 -5.79 13.36 56.98
N ALA A 134 -6.24 14.20 56.14
CA ALA A 134 -6.18 15.66 56.13
C ALA A 134 -5.08 16.33 55.35
N GLU A 135 -5.58 17.20 54.50
CA GLU A 135 -5.27 18.64 54.34
C GLU A 135 -3.96 18.94 53.60
N GLU A 136 -3.88 19.67 52.60
CA GLU A 136 -4.36 21.00 52.18
C GLU A 136 -3.83 21.28 50.76
N ALA A 137 -4.69 21.82 49.93
CA ALA A 137 -4.28 22.70 48.86
C ALA A 137 -3.89 24.06 49.49
N PRO A 138 -3.37 25.08 48.83
CA PRO A 138 -3.64 25.51 47.45
C PRO A 138 -2.51 26.28 46.74
N ALA A 139 -2.86 26.67 45.53
CA ALA A 139 -2.62 27.95 44.85
C ALA A 139 -1.31 28.27 44.15
N GLU A 140 -1.50 28.60 42.88
CA GLU A 140 -1.18 29.87 42.17
C GLU A 140 0.31 30.16 41.98
N GLU A 141 0.74 30.63 40.88
CA GLU A 141 0.48 31.72 39.94
C GLU A 141 1.47 31.63 38.75
N GLU A 142 0.98 31.78 37.58
CA GLU A 142 1.13 32.91 36.66
C GLU A 142 2.53 33.47 36.39
N LYS A 143 2.70 33.65 35.13
CA LYS A 143 3.31 34.76 34.35
C LYS A 143 4.35 34.25 33.36
N LYS A 144 4.01 34.42 32.06
CA LYS A 144 4.26 35.60 31.19
C LYS A 144 5.74 35.92 31.08
N ASP A 145 6.28 35.99 29.99
CA ASP A 145 6.40 37.03 28.96
C ASP A 145 7.55 36.63 28.02
N ASP A 146 7.30 36.70 26.76
CA ASP A 146 7.65 37.74 25.80
C ASP A 146 9.09 37.78 25.28
N THR A 147 9.11 37.90 23.95
CA THR A 147 10.05 38.66 23.07
C THR A 147 11.46 38.05 22.86
N GLU A 148 11.85 37.66 21.69
CA GLU A 148 12.20 38.42 20.47
C GLU A 148 12.39 37.50 19.26
#